data_30792fe5fb93a46cad9bcbb61ec12e01
#
_entry.id   30792fe5fb93a46cad9bcbb61ec12e01
#
_cell.length_a   1.000
_cell.length_b   1.000
_cell.length_c   1.000
_cell.angle_alpha   90.00
_cell.angle_beta   90.00
_cell.angle_gamma   90.00
#
_symmetry.space_group_name_H-M   'P 1'
#
loop_
_entity.id
_entity.type
_entity.pdbx_description
1 polymer ?
#
loop_
_entity_poly.entity_id
_entity_poly.type
_entity_poly.pdbx_seq_one_letter_code
_entity_poly.pdbx_strand_id
1 'polypeptide(L)' 'MKYLSTFEIAEKWGISPRRVGILCNQDRIPGAQRAGSRWIIPEDAEKPTDARIKSG' A
#
# COMPACT_ATOMS: atom_id res chain seq x y z
N MET A 1 -3.59 17.29 1.56
CA MET A 1 -3.76 15.83 1.58
C MET A 1 -2.54 15.18 2.21
N LYS A 2 -2.77 14.18 3.02
CA LYS A 2 -1.68 13.58 3.77
C LYS A 2 -1.28 12.24 3.17
N TYR A 3 0.01 12.00 3.13
CA TYR A 3 0.53 10.74 2.62
C TYR A 3 1.26 10.00 3.72
N LEU A 4 1.20 8.69 3.69
CA LEU A 4 1.86 7.83 4.66
C LEU A 4 2.92 7.00 3.97
N SER A 5 3.92 6.59 4.74
CA SER A 5 4.95 5.70 4.21
C SER A 5 4.42 4.28 4.20
N THR A 6 5.19 3.38 3.57
CA THR A 6 4.79 1.97 3.56
C THR A 6 4.71 1.41 4.97
N PHE A 7 5.59 1.87 5.87
CA PHE A 7 5.56 1.39 7.24
C PHE A 7 4.27 1.81 7.95
N GLU A 8 3.88 3.05 7.76
CA GLU A 8 2.68 3.56 8.42
C GLU A 8 1.43 2.91 7.86
N ILE A 9 1.36 2.77 6.55
CA ILE A 9 0.20 2.16 5.92
C ILE A 9 0.12 0.67 6.28
N ALA A 10 1.26 0.01 6.37
CA ALA A 10 1.30 -1.41 6.73
C ALA A 10 0.73 -1.61 8.12
N GLU A 11 1.09 -0.73 9.02
CA GLU A 11 0.59 -0.82 10.39
C GLU A 11 -0.91 -0.58 10.43
N LYS A 12 -1.36 0.39 9.66
CA LYS A 12 -2.78 0.71 9.60
C LYS A 12 -3.59 -0.45 9.05
N TRP A 13 -3.03 -1.16 8.08
CA TRP A 13 -3.73 -2.25 7.41
C TRP A 13 -3.47 -3.61 8.05
N GLY A 14 -2.52 -3.69 8.98
CA GLY A 14 -2.20 -4.94 9.64
C GLY A 14 -1.43 -5.92 8.76
N ILE A 15 -0.60 -5.40 7.87
CA ILE A 15 0.24 -6.24 7.00
C ILE A 15 1.67 -5.73 7.09
N SER A 16 2.58 -6.44 6.46
CA SER A 16 3.98 -6.06 6.51
C SER A 16 4.27 -4.92 5.54
N PRO A 17 5.26 -4.08 5.83
CA PRO A 17 5.66 -3.03 4.89
C PRO A 17 6.11 -3.58 3.55
N ARG A 18 6.72 -4.75 3.56
CA ARG A 18 7.15 -5.39 2.34
C ARG A 18 5.96 -5.71 1.45
N ARG A 19 4.87 -6.15 2.07
CA ARG A 19 3.65 -6.45 1.33
C ARG A 19 3.09 -5.20 0.69
N VAL A 20 3.13 -4.08 1.42
CA VAL A 20 2.66 -2.81 0.88
C VAL A 20 3.48 -2.44 -0.35
N GLY A 21 4.79 -2.63 -0.29
CA GLY A 21 5.64 -2.35 -1.43
C GLY A 21 5.28 -3.19 -2.65
N ILE A 22 4.97 -4.44 -2.43
CA ILE A 22 4.57 -5.32 -3.53
C ILE A 22 3.26 -4.84 -4.14
N LEU A 23 2.31 -4.46 -3.29
CA LEU A 23 1.03 -3.97 -3.78
C LEU A 23 1.20 -2.68 -4.57
N CYS A 24 2.10 -1.82 -4.13
CA CYS A 24 2.40 -0.59 -4.86
C CYS A 24 2.98 -0.92 -6.23
N ASN A 25 3.89 -1.88 -6.28
CA ASN A 25 4.50 -2.27 -7.55
C ASN A 25 3.49 -2.86 -8.52
N GLN A 26 2.45 -3.48 -8.01
CA GLN A 26 1.43 -4.07 -8.83
C GLN A 26 0.30 -3.09 -9.15
N ASP A 27 0.49 -1.84 -8.74
CA ASP A 27 -0.48 -0.79 -9.02
C ASP A 27 -1.86 -1.11 -8.44
N ARG A 28 -1.86 -1.74 -7.27
CA ARG A 28 -3.12 -2.12 -6.64
C ARG A 28 -3.61 -1.13 -5.61
N ILE A 29 -2.80 -0.15 -5.28
CA ILE A 29 -3.17 0.86 -4.30
C ILE A 29 -3.45 2.16 -5.04
N PRO A 30 -4.70 2.59 -5.09
CA PRO A 30 -5.03 3.82 -5.82
C PRO A 30 -4.37 5.02 -5.13
N GLY A 31 -3.78 5.88 -5.94
CA GLY A 31 -3.17 7.09 -5.41
C GLY A 31 -1.75 6.91 -4.91
N ALA A 32 -1.26 5.69 -4.84
CA ALA A 32 0.11 5.48 -4.39
C ALA A 32 1.09 6.06 -5.41
N GLN A 33 2.12 6.72 -4.91
CA GLN A 33 3.11 7.35 -5.75
C GLN A 33 4.50 6.99 -5.27
N ARG A 34 5.43 6.99 -6.19
CA ARG A 34 6.80 6.73 -5.86
C ARG A 34 7.54 8.03 -5.65
N ALA A 35 8.15 8.17 -4.49
CA ALA A 35 8.91 9.36 -4.16
C ALA A 35 10.35 8.95 -3.93
N GLY A 36 11.17 9.05 -4.95
CA GLY A 36 12.56 8.60 -4.86
C GLY A 36 12.60 7.09 -4.75
N SER A 37 13.18 6.60 -3.68
CA SER A 37 13.33 5.16 -3.50
C SER A 37 12.26 4.58 -2.58
N ARG A 38 11.23 5.34 -2.27
CA ARG A 38 10.19 4.86 -1.37
C ARG A 38 8.83 5.17 -1.95
N TRP A 39 7.83 4.48 -1.43
CA TRP A 39 6.46 4.72 -1.83
C TRP A 39 5.74 5.58 -0.81
N ILE A 40 4.84 6.43 -1.29
CA ILE A 40 3.95 7.19 -0.42
C ILE A 40 2.52 6.88 -0.83
N ILE A 41 1.65 6.76 0.16
CA ILE A 41 0.28 6.34 -0.06
C ILE A 41 -0.65 7.34 0.62
N PRO A 42 -1.73 7.78 -0.06
CA PRO A 42 -2.67 8.69 0.60
C PRO A 42 -3.23 8.05 1.86
N GLU A 43 -3.40 8.85 2.89
CA GLU A 43 -3.86 8.28 4.15
C GLU A 43 -5.28 7.75 4.03
N ASP A 44 -6.04 8.21 3.06
CA ASP A 44 -7.40 7.73 2.87
C ASP A 44 -7.49 6.61 1.86
N ALA A 45 -6.37 6.08 1.42
CA ALA A 45 -6.38 4.96 0.50
C ALA A 45 -6.94 3.72 1.20
N GLU A 46 -7.71 2.94 0.47
CA GLU A 46 -8.28 1.74 1.01
C GLU A 46 -7.39 0.55 0.79
N LYS A 47 -7.40 -0.36 1.75
CA LYS A 47 -6.64 -1.58 1.63
C LYS A 47 -7.17 -2.41 0.46
N PRO A 48 -6.32 -2.84 -0.45
CA PRO A 48 -6.78 -3.67 -1.55
C PRO A 48 -7.23 -5.03 -1.06
N THR A 49 -8.18 -5.60 -1.75
CA THR A 49 -8.73 -6.88 -1.35
C THR A 49 -8.14 -7.99 -2.18
N ASP A 50 -6.86 -7.97 -2.32
CA ASP A 50 -6.20 -8.98 -3.12
C ASP A 50 -6.14 -10.32 -2.43
N ALA A 51 -6.29 -10.30 -1.14
CA ALA A 51 -6.10 -11.50 -0.38
C ALA A 51 -7.04 -12.60 -0.78
N ARG A 52 -8.11 -12.23 -1.25
CA ARG A 52 -8.96 -13.16 -1.57
C ARG A 52 -8.75 -13.80 -2.76
N ILE A 53 -8.24 -13.40 -3.30
CA ILE A 53 -8.06 -13.99 -4.50
C ILE A 53 -7.72 -15.32 -4.57
N LYS A 54 -7.93 -15.28 -3.90
CA LYS A 54 -7.69 -16.17 -4.08
C LYS A 54 -7.52 -16.87 -4.42
N SER A 55 -7.52 -16.80 -4.24
CA SER A 55 -7.20 -17.34 -4.58
C SER A 55 -7.05 -17.89 -4.77
N GLY A 56 -7.27 -17.89 -4.72
CA GLY A 56 -7.00 -18.27 -4.98
C GLY A 56 -6.91 -18.50 -4.96
#